data_2c2895bbf3b8622eaae5af4b017c469d
#
_entry.id   2c2895bbf3b8622eaae5af4b017c469d
#
_cell.length_a   1.000
_cell.length_b   1.000
_cell.length_c   1.000
_cell.angle_alpha   90.00
_cell.angle_beta   90.00
_cell.angle_gamma   90.00
#
_symmetry.space_group_name_H-M   'P 1'
#
loop_
_entity.id
_entity.type
_entity.pdbx_description
1 polymer ?
#
loop_
_entity_poly.entity_id
_entity_poly.type
_entity_poly.pdbx_seq_one_letter_code
_entity_poly.pdbx_strand_id
1 'polypeptide(L)'
;MGKNRNHYSFFLYFVFIIFVLLGCRPVRVQMPDGMYGRWKSSAGRPDITLGTDSIGSFAIVHHRIYDGKICPVRYPLHLNSPTKGYIRAEGCILFYYDSLKCVLYFSPGGDYTQ
;
A
#
# COMPACT_ATOMS: atom_id res chain seq x y z
N MET A 1 7.20 32.06 44.96
CA MET A 1 6.03 31.78 44.12
C MET A 1 6.33 31.62 42.64
N GLY A 2 7.38 32.22 42.10
CA GLY A 2 7.78 32.02 40.68
C GLY A 2 8.27 30.63 40.33
N LYS A 3 8.79 29.87 41.29
CA LYS A 3 9.31 28.51 41.04
C LYS A 3 8.21 27.49 40.74
N ASN A 4 7.00 27.64 41.27
CA ASN A 4 5.90 26.71 41.02
C ASN A 4 5.28 26.87 39.65
N ARG A 5 5.25 28.08 39.10
CA ARG A 5 4.76 28.33 37.75
C ARG A 5 5.66 27.69 36.69
N ASN A 6 6.98 27.73 36.88
CA ASN A 6 7.92 27.12 35.94
C ASN A 6 7.82 25.59 35.96
N HIS A 7 7.51 24.99 37.10
CA HIS A 7 7.32 23.55 37.21
C HIS A 7 6.07 23.06 36.47
N TYR A 8 4.96 23.78 36.60
CA TYR A 8 3.73 23.42 35.87
C TYR A 8 3.85 23.60 34.37
N SER A 9 4.50 24.68 33.93
CA SER A 9 4.76 24.94 32.49
C SER A 9 5.59 23.85 31.87
N PHE A 10 6.66 23.40 32.55
CA PHE A 10 7.53 22.33 32.08
C PHE A 10 6.79 20.99 32.01
N PHE A 11 5.96 20.67 33.01
CA PHE A 11 5.19 19.45 33.06
C PHE A 11 4.15 19.40 31.92
N LEU A 12 3.43 20.49 31.69
CA LEU A 12 2.47 20.60 30.61
C LEU A 12 3.14 20.44 29.23
N TYR A 13 4.31 21.03 29.06
CA TYR A 13 5.10 20.92 27.82
C TYR A 13 5.55 19.48 27.59
N PHE A 14 5.99 18.80 28.64
CA PHE A 14 6.42 17.41 28.57
C PHE A 14 5.25 16.48 28.23
N VAL A 15 4.08 16.66 28.81
CA VAL A 15 2.87 15.91 28.50
C VAL A 15 2.43 16.16 27.05
N PHE A 16 2.52 17.39 26.59
CA PHE A 16 2.21 17.75 25.20
C PHE A 16 3.14 17.04 24.20
N ILE A 17 4.44 16.99 24.46
CA ILE A 17 5.42 16.28 23.63
C ILE A 17 5.10 14.79 23.58
N ILE A 18 4.79 14.15 24.71
CA ILE A 18 4.40 12.73 24.76
C ILE A 18 3.13 12.50 23.93
N PHE A 19 2.16 13.39 24.01
CA PHE A 19 0.92 13.29 23.27
C PHE A 19 1.15 13.41 21.76
N VAL A 20 2.00 14.33 21.35
CA VAL A 20 2.40 14.50 19.92
C VAL A 20 3.13 13.27 19.41
N LEU A 21 4.05 12.70 20.21
CA LEU A 21 4.76 11.48 19.83
C LEU A 21 3.84 10.27 19.72
N LEU A 22 2.85 10.15 20.59
CA LEU A 22 1.83 9.10 20.52
C LEU A 22 0.86 9.31 19.36
N GLY A 23 0.57 10.56 19.01
CA GLY A 23 -0.28 10.90 17.87
C GLY A 23 0.39 10.79 16.51
N CYS A 24 1.73 10.76 16.48
CA CYS A 24 2.52 10.64 15.26
C CYS A 24 2.84 9.19 14.90
N ARG A 25 2.02 8.23 15.28
CA ARG A 25 2.15 6.87 14.73
C ARG A 25 1.96 6.95 13.21
N PRO A 26 2.93 6.41 12.42
CA PRO A 26 2.72 6.37 10.98
C PRO A 26 1.42 5.60 10.71
N VAL A 27 0.43 6.31 10.20
CA VAL A 27 -0.80 5.68 9.74
C VAL A 27 -0.38 4.84 8.53
N ARG A 28 -0.42 3.52 8.68
CA ARG A 28 -0.20 2.63 7.54
C ARG A 28 -1.31 2.89 6.55
N VAL A 29 -0.93 3.29 5.34
CA VAL A 29 -1.86 3.42 4.25
C VAL A 29 -2.37 2.01 3.93
N GLN A 30 -3.68 1.80 4.01
CA GLN A 30 -4.31 0.52 3.75
C GLN A 30 -5.10 0.58 2.45
N MET A 31 -5.06 -0.52 1.70
CA MET A 31 -5.88 -0.66 0.51
C MET A 31 -7.36 -0.78 0.88
N PRO A 32 -8.28 -0.21 0.09
CA PRO A 32 -9.71 -0.50 0.24
C PRO A 32 -10.00 -1.99 0.03
N ASP A 33 -11.05 -2.50 0.66
CA ASP A 33 -11.42 -3.91 0.59
C ASP A 33 -11.62 -4.40 -0.84
N GLY A 34 -12.13 -3.55 -1.71
CA GLY A 34 -12.34 -3.89 -3.12
C GLY A 34 -11.07 -4.12 -3.93
N MET A 35 -9.89 -3.71 -3.43
CA MET A 35 -8.62 -3.95 -4.11
C MET A 35 -8.07 -5.36 -3.86
N TYR A 36 -8.47 -6.02 -2.78
CA TYR A 36 -7.96 -7.35 -2.44
C TYR A 36 -8.47 -8.40 -3.40
N GLY A 37 -7.65 -9.37 -3.70
CA GLY A 37 -8.02 -10.51 -4.51
C GLY A 37 -7.27 -10.60 -5.82
N ARG A 38 -7.77 -11.46 -6.70
CA ARG A 38 -7.13 -11.75 -7.99
C ARG A 38 -7.71 -10.88 -9.09
N TRP A 39 -6.84 -10.28 -9.85
CA TRP A 39 -7.15 -9.38 -10.95
C TRP A 39 -6.70 -9.98 -12.28
N LYS A 40 -7.56 -9.91 -13.29
CA LYS A 40 -7.31 -10.44 -14.62
C LYS A 40 -7.15 -9.32 -15.63
N SER A 41 -6.10 -9.42 -16.46
CA SER A 41 -5.82 -8.44 -17.51
C SER A 41 -6.79 -8.59 -18.69
N SER A 42 -7.31 -7.47 -19.17
CA SER A 42 -8.08 -7.42 -20.42
C SER A 42 -7.19 -7.62 -21.66
N ALA A 43 -5.88 -7.43 -21.53
CA ALA A 43 -4.91 -7.54 -22.60
C ALA A 43 -4.15 -8.89 -22.63
N GLY A 44 -4.60 -9.88 -21.86
CA GLY A 44 -3.96 -11.20 -21.82
C GLY A 44 -2.64 -11.26 -21.05
N ARG A 45 -2.35 -10.25 -20.23
CA ARG A 45 -1.15 -10.23 -19.39
C ARG A 45 -1.32 -11.12 -18.16
N PRO A 46 -0.24 -11.43 -17.41
CA PRO A 46 -0.34 -12.25 -16.22
C PRO A 46 -1.33 -11.70 -15.20
N ASP A 47 -2.07 -12.59 -14.55
CA ASP A 47 -2.96 -12.21 -13.45
C ASP A 47 -2.14 -11.64 -12.28
N ILE A 48 -2.77 -10.77 -11.49
CA ILE A 48 -2.15 -10.16 -10.33
C ILE A 48 -3.07 -10.38 -9.12
N THR A 49 -2.50 -10.83 -8.00
CA THR A 49 -3.22 -10.93 -6.74
C THR A 49 -2.71 -9.87 -5.78
N LEU A 50 -3.62 -9.06 -5.26
CA LEU A 50 -3.31 -8.05 -4.24
C LEU A 50 -3.73 -8.55 -2.87
N GLY A 51 -2.87 -8.34 -1.88
CA GLY A 51 -3.15 -8.75 -0.51
C GLY A 51 -2.32 -7.97 0.50
N THR A 52 -2.57 -8.26 1.77
CA THR A 52 -1.85 -7.66 2.90
C THR A 52 -1.58 -8.75 3.93
N ASP A 53 -0.39 -8.76 4.48
CA ASP A 53 -0.02 -9.62 5.60
C ASP A 53 0.61 -8.82 6.74
N SER A 54 1.23 -9.48 7.71
CA SER A 54 1.87 -8.83 8.86
C SER A 54 3.04 -7.92 8.48
N ILE A 55 3.66 -8.15 7.32
CA ILE A 55 4.79 -7.34 6.83
C ILE A 55 4.30 -6.10 6.08
N GLY A 56 3.18 -6.21 5.36
CA GLY A 56 2.61 -5.12 4.58
C GLY A 56 1.82 -5.60 3.37
N SER A 57 1.48 -4.68 2.50
CA SER A 57 0.77 -4.98 1.27
C SER A 57 1.70 -5.57 0.23
N PHE A 58 1.18 -6.47 -0.58
CA PHE A 58 1.94 -7.16 -1.61
C PHE A 58 1.12 -7.37 -2.88
N ALA A 59 1.83 -7.55 -3.99
CA ALA A 59 1.27 -7.99 -5.26
C ALA A 59 1.95 -9.29 -5.68
N ILE A 60 1.17 -10.30 -6.03
CA ILE A 60 1.70 -11.54 -6.62
C ILE A 60 1.38 -11.50 -8.11
N VAL A 61 2.42 -11.47 -8.93
CA VAL A 61 2.28 -11.53 -10.38
C VAL A 61 2.41 -13.00 -10.81
N HIS A 62 1.37 -13.53 -11.43
CA HIS A 62 1.32 -14.93 -11.88
C HIS A 62 1.95 -15.04 -13.27
N HIS A 63 3.28 -14.96 -13.33
CA HIS A 63 4.03 -15.01 -14.58
C HIS A 63 3.83 -16.35 -15.28
N ARG A 64 3.61 -16.30 -16.61
CA ARG A 64 3.62 -17.50 -17.45
C ARG A 64 5.04 -17.72 -17.93
N ILE A 65 5.59 -18.88 -17.62
CA ILE A 65 6.91 -19.27 -18.10
C ILE A 65 6.79 -20.09 -19.39
N TYR A 66 7.93 -20.33 -20.04
CA TYR A 66 8.05 -20.83 -21.40
C TYR A 66 7.27 -22.12 -21.72
N ASP A 67 7.06 -23.00 -20.75
CA ASP A 67 6.35 -24.27 -20.92
C ASP A 67 4.87 -24.22 -20.52
N GLY A 68 4.32 -23.04 -20.37
CA GLY A 68 2.93 -22.81 -19.97
C GLY A 68 2.67 -22.91 -18.47
N LYS A 69 3.68 -23.19 -17.66
CA LYS A 69 3.55 -23.19 -16.20
C LYS A 69 3.43 -21.77 -15.67
N ILE A 70 2.73 -21.63 -14.55
CA ILE A 70 2.59 -20.34 -13.87
C ILE A 70 3.61 -20.28 -12.74
N CYS A 71 4.42 -19.23 -12.75
CA CYS A 71 5.39 -18.94 -11.69
C CYS A 71 4.97 -17.68 -10.96
N PRO A 72 4.31 -17.79 -9.79
CA PRO A 72 3.92 -16.61 -9.02
C PRO A 72 5.14 -15.97 -8.37
N VAL A 73 5.29 -14.66 -8.54
CA VAL A 73 6.35 -13.88 -7.91
C VAL A 73 5.71 -12.80 -7.07
N ARG A 74 6.13 -12.73 -5.81
CA ARG A 74 5.63 -11.75 -4.85
C ARG A 74 6.48 -10.49 -4.87
N TYR A 75 5.84 -9.35 -5.00
CA TYR A 75 6.46 -8.03 -4.94
C TYR A 75 5.86 -7.23 -3.79
N PRO A 76 6.69 -6.54 -2.97
CA PRO A 76 6.15 -5.57 -2.03
C PRO A 76 5.40 -4.46 -2.75
N LEU A 77 4.23 -4.10 -2.23
CA LEU A 77 3.40 -3.04 -2.78
C LEU A 77 3.69 -1.75 -2.02
N HIS A 78 4.16 -0.73 -2.72
CA HIS A 78 4.44 0.57 -2.14
C HIS A 78 3.26 1.49 -2.39
N LEU A 79 2.50 1.81 -1.34
CA LEU A 79 1.31 2.64 -1.43
C LEU A 79 1.67 4.11 -1.17
N ASN A 80 1.41 4.97 -2.15
CA ASN A 80 1.48 6.43 -1.99
C ASN A 80 0.18 7.01 -1.44
N SER A 81 -0.93 6.33 -1.74
CA SER A 81 -2.26 6.59 -1.21
C SER A 81 -3.01 5.26 -1.13
N PRO A 82 -4.23 5.18 -0.56
CA PRO A 82 -4.98 3.92 -0.51
C PRO A 82 -5.19 3.25 -1.86
N THR A 83 -5.25 4.02 -2.96
CA THR A 83 -5.57 3.53 -4.29
C THR A 83 -4.45 3.68 -5.30
N LYS A 84 -3.30 4.23 -4.92
CA LYS A 84 -2.18 4.48 -5.82
C LYS A 84 -0.87 4.03 -5.21
N GLY A 85 0.02 3.55 -6.06
CA GLY A 85 1.36 3.17 -5.62
C GLY A 85 2.16 2.57 -6.75
N TYR A 86 3.14 1.74 -6.38
CA TYR A 86 4.03 1.11 -7.35
C TYR A 86 4.59 -0.20 -6.81
N ILE A 87 5.03 -1.04 -7.74
CA ILE A 87 5.89 -2.19 -7.45
C ILE A 87 7.22 -2.02 -8.19
N ARG A 88 8.29 -2.59 -7.65
CA ARG A 88 9.60 -2.62 -8.30
C ARG A 88 9.85 -4.01 -8.88
N ALA A 89 9.65 -4.13 -10.20
CA ALA A 89 9.90 -5.34 -10.97
C ALA A 89 10.56 -4.93 -12.27
N GLU A 90 11.86 -5.08 -12.41
CA GLU A 90 12.65 -4.61 -13.58
C GLU A 90 12.46 -3.11 -13.90
N GLY A 91 12.01 -2.33 -12.91
CA GLY A 91 11.67 -0.93 -13.05
C GLY A 91 10.54 -0.60 -12.10
N CYS A 92 10.07 0.63 -12.16
CA CYS A 92 8.97 1.10 -11.33
C CYS A 92 7.67 0.97 -12.11
N ILE A 93 6.79 0.07 -11.67
CA ILE A 93 5.48 -0.15 -12.29
C ILE A 93 4.44 0.53 -11.41
N LEU A 94 3.82 1.58 -11.94
CA LEU A 94 2.78 2.34 -11.25
C LEU A 94 1.44 1.63 -11.35
N PHE A 95 0.62 1.75 -10.31
CA PHE A 95 -0.74 1.26 -10.34
C PHE A 95 -1.72 2.30 -9.78
N TYR A 96 -2.97 2.18 -10.21
CA TYR A 96 -4.09 3.00 -9.73
C TYR A 96 -5.37 2.17 -9.73
N TYR A 97 -6.10 2.22 -8.62
CA TYR A 97 -7.39 1.56 -8.49
C TYR A 97 -8.53 2.58 -8.59
N ASP A 98 -9.44 2.35 -9.54
CA ASP A 98 -10.67 3.13 -9.69
C ASP A 98 -11.83 2.36 -9.04
N SER A 99 -12.25 2.81 -7.86
CA SER A 99 -13.29 2.13 -7.09
C SER A 99 -14.68 2.26 -7.73
N LEU A 100 -14.92 3.30 -8.51
CA LEU A 100 -16.21 3.51 -9.17
C LEU A 100 -16.38 2.55 -10.35
N LYS A 101 -15.32 2.30 -11.10
CA LYS A 101 -15.32 1.39 -12.24
C LYS A 101 -14.93 -0.03 -11.88
N CYS A 102 -14.45 -0.27 -10.65
CA CYS A 102 -13.86 -1.54 -10.21
C CYS A 102 -12.76 -2.03 -11.16
N VAL A 103 -11.87 -1.12 -11.55
CA VAL A 103 -10.78 -1.38 -12.49
C VAL A 103 -9.46 -1.02 -11.83
N LEU A 104 -8.48 -1.90 -11.98
CA LEU A 104 -7.10 -1.68 -11.56
C LEU A 104 -6.23 -1.43 -12.78
N TYR A 105 -5.54 -0.29 -12.80
CA TYR A 105 -4.64 0.07 -13.89
C TYR A 105 -3.20 -0.21 -13.46
N PHE A 106 -2.46 -0.94 -14.30
CA PHE A 106 -1.03 -1.13 -14.14
C PHE A 106 -0.30 -0.61 -15.36
N SER A 107 0.62 0.34 -15.17
CA SER A 107 1.42 0.89 -16.27
C SER A 107 2.72 0.09 -16.42
N PRO A 108 3.05 -0.39 -17.63
CA PRO A 108 2.34 -0.26 -18.90
C PRO A 108 1.33 -1.38 -19.19
N GLY A 109 0.93 -2.11 -18.18
CA GLY A 109 0.21 -3.37 -18.30
C GLY A 109 -1.24 -3.26 -18.72
N GLY A 110 -1.85 -2.09 -18.71
CA GLY A 110 -3.25 -1.91 -19.07
C GLY A 110 -4.22 -2.20 -17.92
N ASP A 111 -5.45 -2.52 -18.26
CA ASP A 111 -6.56 -2.61 -17.33
C ASP A 111 -6.74 -4.03 -16.79
N TYR A 112 -7.06 -4.09 -15.48
CA TYR A 112 -7.34 -5.34 -14.78
C TYR A 112 -8.72 -5.28 -14.16
N THR A 113 -9.47 -6.38 -14.26
CA THR A 113 -10.78 -6.55 -13.63
C THR A 113 -10.81 -7.84 -12.78
N GLN A 114 -11.71 -7.87 -11.84
CA GLN A 114 -11.92 -9.06 -11.02
C GLN A 114 -12.87 -10.06 -11.66
#